data_fb11ce647ac066b7030dd069ad3125f2
#
_entry.id   fb11ce647ac066b7030dd069ad3125f2
#
_cell.length_a   1.000
_cell.length_b   1.000
_cell.length_c   1.000
_cell.angle_alpha   90.00
_cell.angle_beta   90.00
_cell.angle_gamma   90.00
#
_symmetry.space_group_name_H-M   'P 1'
#
loop_
_entity.id
_entity.type
_entity.pdbx_description
1 polymer ?
#
loop_
_entity_poly.entity_id
_entity_poly.type
_entity_poly.pdbx_seq_one_letter_code
_entity_poly.pdbx_strand_id
1 'polypeptide(L)'
;MTTTEAAPAIVPQFDAPSDAGGGGRKLAIICSKGSLDMAYPGLILANAALGEGVETHLFFTFWGFDMITTETMGDLKFTPLGNTATHMPQGLGGLPGMTHLATSRLRKAMADLDVPDVPEFLEQIVASGGHLWACQLSADMNHLTREDLYDEVEGIISASDFIEKTDGAQLLFI
;
A
#
# COMPACT_ATOMS: atom_id res chain seq x y z
N MET A 1 -52.83 -6.56 20.83
CA MET A 1 -51.39 -6.44 21.11
C MET A 1 -50.67 -7.23 20.05
N THR A 2 -50.24 -6.54 18.98
CA THR A 2 -49.54 -7.12 17.85
C THR A 2 -48.03 -6.92 18.09
N THR A 3 -47.34 -7.98 18.42
CA THR A 3 -45.89 -8.01 18.51
C THR A 3 -45.32 -7.91 17.09
N THR A 4 -44.71 -6.78 16.77
CA THR A 4 -43.94 -6.61 15.57
C THR A 4 -42.63 -7.36 15.74
N GLU A 5 -42.54 -8.52 15.09
CA GLU A 5 -41.30 -9.29 14.99
C GLU A 5 -40.33 -8.52 14.08
N ALA A 6 -39.22 -8.05 14.64
CA ALA A 6 -38.17 -7.38 13.87
C ALA A 6 -37.51 -8.38 12.93
N ALA A 7 -37.45 -8.04 11.64
CA ALA A 7 -36.74 -8.83 10.65
C ALA A 7 -35.28 -9.07 11.09
N PRO A 8 -34.69 -10.27 10.87
CA PRO A 8 -33.30 -10.52 11.23
C PRO A 8 -32.38 -9.59 10.46
N ALA A 9 -31.52 -8.86 11.16
CA ALA A 9 -30.49 -8.04 10.57
C ALA A 9 -29.56 -8.95 9.76
N ILE A 10 -29.48 -8.72 8.44
CA ILE A 10 -28.51 -9.39 7.56
C ILE A 10 -27.14 -8.75 7.80
N VAL A 11 -26.61 -8.93 8.99
CA VAL A 11 -25.21 -8.67 9.27
C VAL A 11 -24.54 -10.04 9.32
N PRO A 12 -23.59 -10.34 8.41
CA PRO A 12 -22.81 -11.57 8.53
C PRO A 12 -22.15 -11.57 9.91
N GLN A 13 -22.49 -12.51 10.75
CA GLN A 13 -21.71 -12.78 11.95
C GLN A 13 -20.47 -13.54 11.48
N PHE A 14 -19.33 -12.86 11.45
CA PHE A 14 -18.06 -13.55 11.33
C PHE A 14 -17.76 -14.17 12.70
N ASP A 15 -17.70 -15.49 12.76
CA ASP A 15 -17.16 -16.16 13.92
C ASP A 15 -15.74 -15.62 14.14
N ALA A 16 -15.43 -15.28 15.40
CA ALA A 16 -14.06 -14.92 15.73
C ALA A 16 -13.14 -16.05 15.24
N PRO A 17 -12.00 -15.74 14.59
CA PRO A 17 -11.11 -16.77 14.10
C PRO A 17 -10.80 -17.74 15.22
N SER A 18 -11.17 -19.01 15.03
CA SER A 18 -10.79 -20.06 15.93
C SER A 18 -9.26 -20.08 16.01
N ASP A 19 -8.70 -20.03 17.20
CA ASP A 19 -7.27 -20.23 17.48
C ASP A 19 -6.84 -21.65 17.03
N ALA A 20 -6.83 -21.86 15.72
CA ALA A 20 -6.37 -23.10 15.11
C ALA A 20 -4.94 -22.89 14.60
N GLY A 21 -4.00 -23.13 15.48
CA GLY A 21 -2.57 -23.19 15.18
C GLY A 21 -1.81 -21.95 15.61
N GLY A 22 -0.87 -22.10 16.51
CA GLY A 22 -0.02 -21.10 17.16
C GLY A 22 0.95 -20.31 16.25
N GLY A 23 0.44 -19.77 15.15
CA GLY A 23 1.09 -18.75 14.34
C GLY A 23 0.25 -17.47 14.41
N GLY A 24 0.86 -16.34 14.77
CA GLY A 24 0.22 -15.03 14.75
C GLY A 24 -0.37 -14.74 13.36
N ARG A 25 -1.38 -13.83 13.29
CA ARG A 25 -1.92 -13.38 12.00
C ARG A 25 -0.81 -12.75 11.16
N LYS A 26 -0.77 -13.05 9.87
CA LYS A 26 0.23 -12.52 8.94
C LYS A 26 -0.44 -11.92 7.70
N LEU A 27 0.03 -10.75 7.27
CA LEU A 27 -0.43 -10.02 6.09
C LEU A 27 0.73 -9.79 5.14
N ALA A 28 0.54 -10.11 3.88
CA ALA A 28 1.47 -9.80 2.80
C ALA A 28 0.79 -8.88 1.77
N ILE A 29 1.36 -7.71 1.52
CA ILE A 29 0.83 -6.70 0.60
C ILE A 29 1.77 -6.56 -0.58
N ILE A 30 1.28 -6.83 -1.79
CA ILE A 30 2.03 -6.59 -3.02
C ILE A 30 1.66 -5.20 -3.55
N CYS A 31 2.62 -4.28 -3.51
CA CYS A 31 2.50 -2.92 -4.03
C CYS A 31 3.04 -2.86 -5.45
N SER A 32 2.14 -2.78 -6.45
CA SER A 32 2.51 -2.81 -7.87
C SER A 32 2.40 -1.46 -8.59
N LYS A 33 1.87 -0.45 -7.92
CA LYS A 33 1.63 0.89 -8.47
C LYS A 33 2.45 1.94 -7.73
N GLY A 34 3.08 2.84 -8.50
CA GLY A 34 3.90 3.94 -7.99
C GLY A 34 3.21 5.31 -8.00
N SER A 35 1.92 5.37 -8.31
CA SER A 35 1.20 6.64 -8.24
C SER A 35 0.78 6.95 -6.80
N LEU A 36 0.74 8.24 -6.46
CA LEU A 36 0.51 8.70 -5.09
C LEU A 36 -0.80 8.17 -4.49
N ASP A 37 -1.88 8.11 -5.27
CA ASP A 37 -3.20 7.61 -4.85
C ASP A 37 -3.21 6.08 -4.61
N MET A 38 -2.34 5.34 -5.30
CA MET A 38 -2.25 3.89 -5.17
C MET A 38 -1.23 3.45 -4.11
N ALA A 39 -0.32 4.33 -3.70
CA ALA A 39 0.61 4.06 -2.60
C ALA A 39 -0.12 3.95 -1.25
N TYR A 40 -1.03 4.87 -0.99
CA TYR A 40 -1.68 4.98 0.32
C TYR A 40 -2.54 3.79 0.74
N PRO A 41 -3.35 3.14 -0.12
CA PRO A 41 -4.13 1.98 0.29
C PRO A 41 -3.28 0.88 0.93
N GLY A 42 -2.12 0.58 0.35
CA GLY A 42 -1.19 -0.40 0.89
C GLY A 42 -0.58 0.03 2.22
N LEU A 43 -0.12 1.27 2.32
CA LEU A 43 0.51 1.81 3.53
C LEU A 43 -0.48 1.93 4.69
N ILE A 44 -1.70 2.40 4.45
CA ILE A 44 -2.76 2.50 5.45
C ILE A 44 -3.11 1.13 6.01
N LEU A 45 -3.29 0.12 5.14
CA LEU A 45 -3.62 -1.24 5.55
C LEU A 45 -2.46 -1.88 6.33
N ALA A 46 -1.21 -1.67 5.89
CA ALA A 46 -0.04 -2.15 6.59
C ALA A 46 0.05 -1.58 8.01
N ASN A 47 -0.07 -0.26 8.14
CA ASN A 47 -0.01 0.41 9.43
C ASN A 47 -1.15 -0.04 10.38
N ALA A 48 -2.37 -0.17 9.85
CA ALA A 48 -3.50 -0.66 10.61
C ALA A 48 -3.29 -2.11 11.09
N ALA A 49 -2.78 -2.99 10.21
CA ALA A 49 -2.49 -4.38 10.53
C ALA A 49 -1.42 -4.50 11.64
N LEU A 50 -0.36 -3.70 11.56
CA LEU A 50 0.69 -3.63 12.60
C LEU A 50 0.11 -3.16 13.93
N GLY A 51 -0.76 -2.15 13.93
CA GLY A 51 -1.47 -1.68 15.12
C GLY A 51 -2.35 -2.77 15.78
N GLU A 52 -2.83 -3.73 15.00
CA GLU A 52 -3.59 -4.90 15.47
C GLU A 52 -2.68 -6.11 15.82
N GLY A 53 -1.37 -5.94 15.83
CA GLY A 53 -0.41 -7.00 16.12
C GLY A 53 -0.30 -8.07 15.03
N VAL A 54 -0.59 -7.72 13.78
CA VAL A 54 -0.45 -8.59 12.61
C VAL A 54 0.95 -8.43 12.04
N GLU A 55 1.71 -9.52 11.90
CA GLU A 55 2.99 -9.53 11.18
C GLU A 55 2.74 -9.10 9.73
N THR A 56 3.40 -8.03 9.28
CA THR A 56 3.08 -7.41 7.99
C THR A 56 4.30 -7.26 7.11
N HIS A 57 4.17 -7.75 5.87
CA HIS A 57 5.20 -7.70 4.83
C HIS A 57 4.68 -6.94 3.62
N LEU A 58 5.47 -5.99 3.11
CA LEU A 58 5.20 -5.27 1.87
C LEU A 58 6.22 -5.68 0.81
N PHE A 59 5.73 -5.99 -0.39
CA PHE A 59 6.56 -6.37 -1.54
C PHE A 59 6.35 -5.39 -2.67
N PHE A 60 7.38 -4.63 -3.00
CA PHE A 60 7.33 -3.59 -4.02
C PHE A 60 7.79 -4.14 -5.36
N THR A 61 6.94 -4.03 -6.36
CA THR A 61 7.20 -4.58 -7.69
C THR A 61 6.73 -3.61 -8.79
N PHE A 62 7.29 -3.72 -9.97
CA PHE A 62 7.00 -2.85 -11.11
C PHE A 62 7.05 -1.36 -10.73
N TRP A 63 5.98 -0.60 -10.97
CA TRP A 63 5.92 0.83 -10.62
C TRP A 63 5.82 1.08 -9.10
N GLY A 64 5.37 0.10 -8.32
CA GLY A 64 5.43 0.20 -6.86
C GLY A 64 6.85 0.36 -6.33
N PHE A 65 7.86 0.03 -7.14
CA PHE A 65 9.27 0.25 -6.82
C PHE A 65 9.60 1.73 -6.56
N ASP A 66 8.89 2.66 -7.22
CA ASP A 66 9.06 4.11 -7.01
C ASP A 66 8.80 4.53 -5.55
N MET A 67 8.01 3.75 -4.81
CA MET A 67 7.70 4.01 -3.39
C MET A 67 8.90 3.80 -2.46
N ILE A 68 9.87 2.98 -2.89
CA ILE A 68 11.05 2.60 -2.10
C ILE A 68 12.38 3.01 -2.76
N THR A 69 12.34 3.65 -3.91
CA THR A 69 13.53 4.21 -4.57
C THR A 69 13.79 5.60 -3.97
N THR A 70 14.97 5.82 -3.42
CA THR A 70 15.34 7.03 -2.68
C THR A 70 15.08 8.31 -3.48
N GLU A 71 15.34 8.27 -4.80
CA GLU A 71 15.16 9.43 -5.69
C GLU A 71 13.67 9.79 -5.91
N THR A 72 12.76 8.80 -5.88
CA THR A 72 11.35 8.98 -6.30
C THR A 72 10.36 8.95 -5.16
N MET A 73 10.65 8.26 -4.05
CA MET A 73 9.71 7.98 -2.96
C MET A 73 9.06 9.24 -2.37
N GLY A 74 9.79 10.36 -2.32
CA GLY A 74 9.29 11.66 -1.84
C GLY A 74 8.49 12.46 -2.88
N ASP A 75 8.48 12.04 -4.17
CA ASP A 75 7.89 12.82 -5.25
C ASP A 75 6.93 12.02 -6.14
N LEU A 76 6.25 11.01 -5.57
CA LEU A 76 5.22 10.27 -6.31
C LEU A 76 4.16 11.21 -6.84
N LYS A 77 3.72 10.97 -8.07
CA LYS A 77 2.74 11.81 -8.76
C LYS A 77 1.35 11.19 -8.72
N PHE A 78 0.35 12.06 -8.72
CA PHE A 78 -1.03 11.70 -8.92
C PHE A 78 -1.52 12.17 -10.29
N THR A 79 -2.19 11.29 -11.02
CA THR A 79 -2.87 11.67 -12.25
C THR A 79 -4.38 11.48 -12.11
N PRO A 80 -5.20 12.50 -12.44
CA PRO A 80 -6.66 12.37 -12.42
C PRO A 80 -7.19 11.54 -13.60
N LEU A 81 -6.32 11.10 -14.52
CA LEU A 81 -6.71 10.30 -15.67
C LEU A 81 -7.26 8.94 -15.20
N GLY A 82 -8.43 8.59 -15.69
CA GLY A 82 -9.11 7.34 -15.31
C GLY A 82 -10.12 7.47 -14.18
N ASN A 83 -10.16 8.59 -13.46
CA ASN A 83 -11.22 8.82 -12.49
C ASN A 83 -12.43 9.52 -13.16
N THR A 84 -13.47 8.75 -13.45
CA THR A 84 -14.68 9.23 -14.13
C THR A 84 -15.48 10.23 -13.30
N ALA A 85 -15.35 10.22 -11.97
CA ALA A 85 -16.06 11.14 -11.08
C ALA A 85 -15.55 12.59 -11.18
N THR A 86 -14.36 12.81 -11.72
CA THR A 86 -13.83 14.17 -11.90
C THR A 86 -14.46 14.90 -13.08
N HIS A 87 -15.23 14.22 -13.93
CA HIS A 87 -15.83 14.76 -15.17
C HIS A 87 -14.82 15.47 -16.09
N MET A 88 -13.53 15.17 -15.95
CA MET A 88 -12.46 15.79 -16.73
C MET A 88 -12.29 15.03 -18.05
N PRO A 89 -12.38 15.70 -19.20
CA PRO A 89 -12.05 15.08 -20.47
C PRO A 89 -10.61 14.52 -20.44
N GLN A 90 -10.43 13.27 -20.84
CA GLN A 90 -9.13 12.60 -20.79
C GLN A 90 -8.00 13.39 -21.48
N GLY A 91 -8.33 14.09 -22.57
CA GLY A 91 -7.37 14.95 -23.29
C GLY A 91 -6.82 16.12 -22.46
N LEU A 92 -7.56 16.62 -21.48
CA LEU A 92 -7.11 17.73 -20.63
C LEU A 92 -6.15 17.26 -19.53
N GLY A 93 -6.28 16.02 -19.07
CA GLY A 93 -5.39 15.46 -18.04
C GLY A 93 -3.95 15.30 -18.50
N GLY A 94 -3.70 15.22 -19.80
CA GLY A 94 -2.37 15.16 -20.41
C GLY A 94 -1.70 16.51 -20.67
N LEU A 95 -2.35 17.62 -20.34
CA LEU A 95 -1.75 18.94 -20.52
C LEU A 95 -0.57 19.16 -19.54
N PRO A 96 0.51 19.84 -19.98
CA PRO A 96 1.63 20.18 -19.11
C PRO A 96 1.16 20.91 -17.84
N GLY A 97 1.63 20.46 -16.67
CA GLY A 97 1.29 21.03 -15.37
C GLY A 97 0.03 20.48 -14.69
N MET A 98 -0.84 19.76 -15.39
CA MET A 98 -2.05 19.19 -14.79
C MET A 98 -1.75 18.12 -13.74
N THR A 99 -0.78 17.27 -14.01
CA THR A 99 -0.30 16.27 -13.04
C THR A 99 0.24 16.95 -11.79
N HIS A 100 1.04 18.00 -11.93
CA HIS A 100 1.58 18.76 -10.81
C HIS A 100 0.45 19.41 -9.97
N LEU A 101 -0.53 20.05 -10.61
CA LEU A 101 -1.67 20.66 -9.93
C LEU A 101 -2.51 19.62 -9.18
N ALA A 102 -2.77 18.48 -9.81
CA ALA A 102 -3.54 17.40 -9.21
C ALA A 102 -2.80 16.78 -8.02
N THR A 103 -1.49 16.52 -8.17
CA THR A 103 -0.62 16.01 -7.10
C THR A 103 -0.59 16.97 -5.91
N SER A 104 -0.39 18.27 -6.17
CA SER A 104 -0.34 19.30 -5.12
C SER A 104 -1.67 19.40 -4.34
N ARG A 105 -2.80 19.28 -5.02
CA ARG A 105 -4.12 19.28 -4.37
C ARG A 105 -4.31 18.04 -3.50
N LEU A 106 -3.93 16.87 -4.00
CA LEU A 106 -4.03 15.63 -3.23
C LEU A 106 -3.14 15.69 -1.99
N ARG A 107 -1.87 16.07 -2.14
CA ARG A 107 -0.93 16.23 -1.01
C ARG A 107 -1.47 17.20 0.03
N LYS A 108 -2.03 18.35 -0.43
CA LYS A 108 -2.63 19.30 0.50
C LYS A 108 -3.81 18.69 1.26
N ALA A 109 -4.70 18.00 0.58
CA ALA A 109 -5.86 17.36 1.23
C ALA A 109 -5.44 16.30 2.26
N MET A 110 -4.33 15.61 2.03
CA MET A 110 -3.78 14.64 2.96
C MET A 110 -3.10 15.32 4.16
N ALA A 111 -2.32 16.37 3.90
CA ALA A 111 -1.70 17.17 4.96
C ALA A 111 -2.76 17.84 5.85
N ASP A 112 -3.88 18.31 5.28
CA ASP A 112 -5.00 18.90 6.05
C ASP A 112 -5.69 17.85 6.97
N LEU A 113 -5.44 16.56 6.76
CA LEU A 113 -5.94 15.43 7.58
C LEU A 113 -4.83 14.78 8.43
N ASP A 114 -3.67 15.42 8.54
CA ASP A 114 -2.50 14.90 9.24
C ASP A 114 -2.05 13.50 8.76
N VAL A 115 -2.29 13.18 7.48
CA VAL A 115 -1.81 11.93 6.88
C VAL A 115 -0.34 12.08 6.50
N PRO A 116 0.56 11.19 6.99
CA PRO A 116 1.99 11.26 6.68
C PRO A 116 2.26 11.15 5.18
N ASP A 117 3.36 11.70 4.71
CA ASP A 117 3.82 11.43 3.36
C ASP A 117 4.36 10.00 3.22
N VAL A 118 4.69 9.58 1.98
CA VAL A 118 5.08 8.17 1.73
C VAL A 118 6.35 7.78 2.48
N PRO A 119 7.43 8.59 2.50
CA PRO A 119 8.61 8.31 3.30
C PRO A 119 8.32 8.18 4.80
N GLU A 120 7.59 9.13 5.37
CA GLU A 120 7.20 9.12 6.79
C GLU A 120 6.32 7.90 7.12
N PHE A 121 5.44 7.52 6.21
CA PHE A 121 4.59 6.34 6.39
C PHE A 121 5.40 5.05 6.40
N LEU A 122 6.37 4.92 5.49
CA LEU A 122 7.28 3.77 5.46
C LEU A 122 8.12 3.68 6.74
N GLU A 123 8.63 4.82 7.23
CA GLU A 123 9.33 4.89 8.51
C GLU A 123 8.46 4.40 9.67
N GLN A 124 7.19 4.85 9.75
CA GLN A 124 6.25 4.39 10.78
C GLN A 124 5.97 2.89 10.70
N ILE A 125 5.82 2.35 9.48
CA ILE A 125 5.61 0.92 9.25
C ILE A 125 6.81 0.11 9.76
N VAL A 126 8.04 0.51 9.41
CA VAL A 126 9.26 -0.18 9.86
C VAL A 126 9.42 -0.04 11.38
N ALA A 127 9.23 1.15 11.93
CA ALA A 127 9.28 1.37 13.38
C ALA A 127 8.25 0.53 14.16
N SER A 128 7.14 0.16 13.51
CA SER A 128 6.11 -0.72 14.06
C SER A 128 6.37 -2.22 13.82
N GLY A 129 7.52 -2.57 13.23
CA GLY A 129 7.91 -3.95 12.94
C GLY A 129 7.43 -4.50 11.60
N GLY A 130 7.07 -3.64 10.65
CA GLY A 130 6.75 -4.04 9.28
C GLY A 130 8.00 -4.31 8.45
N HIS A 131 7.89 -5.22 7.50
CA HIS A 131 8.98 -5.71 6.66
C HIS A 131 8.84 -5.20 5.22
N LEU A 132 9.88 -4.59 4.67
CA LEU A 132 9.91 -4.04 3.32
C LEU A 132 10.82 -4.88 2.40
N TRP A 133 10.28 -5.37 1.29
CA TRP A 133 10.97 -6.22 0.32
C TRP A 133 10.90 -5.65 -1.08
N ALA A 134 12.01 -5.62 -1.78
CA ALA A 134 12.10 -5.19 -3.17
C ALA A 134 12.10 -6.41 -4.12
N CYS A 135 11.36 -6.31 -5.21
CA CYS A 135 11.29 -7.37 -6.22
C CYS A 135 12.56 -7.40 -7.08
N GLN A 136 13.26 -8.55 -7.12
CA GLN A 136 14.46 -8.76 -7.92
C GLN A 136 14.23 -8.42 -9.40
N LEU A 137 13.13 -8.90 -9.99
CA LEU A 137 12.84 -8.62 -11.41
C LEU A 137 12.71 -7.11 -11.68
N SER A 138 12.08 -6.37 -10.77
CA SER A 138 11.91 -4.92 -10.95
C SER A 138 13.22 -4.16 -10.75
N ALA A 139 14.07 -4.61 -9.82
CA ALA A 139 15.41 -4.07 -9.64
C ALA A 139 16.25 -4.26 -10.92
N ASP A 140 16.26 -5.47 -11.46
CA ASP A 140 17.01 -5.81 -12.67
C ASP A 140 16.51 -5.01 -13.90
N MET A 141 15.18 -4.89 -14.07
CA MET A 141 14.56 -4.15 -15.17
C MET A 141 14.91 -2.64 -15.14
N ASN A 142 15.00 -2.07 -13.96
CA ASN A 142 15.29 -0.65 -13.78
C ASN A 142 16.78 -0.37 -13.52
N HIS A 143 17.62 -1.39 -13.53
CA HIS A 143 19.04 -1.31 -13.23
C HIS A 143 19.36 -0.67 -11.87
N LEU A 144 18.48 -0.93 -10.89
CA LEU A 144 18.61 -0.43 -9.52
C LEU A 144 19.27 -1.48 -8.63
N THR A 145 20.08 -0.98 -7.70
CA THR A 145 20.80 -1.76 -6.71
C THR A 145 20.25 -1.46 -5.30
N ARG A 146 20.77 -2.13 -4.29
CA ARG A 146 20.41 -1.87 -2.89
C ARG A 146 20.70 -0.41 -2.48
N GLU A 147 21.72 0.21 -3.06
CA GLU A 147 22.15 1.58 -2.74
C GLU A 147 21.18 2.64 -3.25
N ASP A 148 20.34 2.31 -4.24
CA ASP A 148 19.34 3.21 -4.81
C ASP A 148 18.02 3.17 -4.01
N LEU A 149 17.88 2.19 -3.11
CA LEU A 149 16.66 1.96 -2.34
C LEU A 149 16.72 2.60 -0.96
N TYR A 150 15.53 2.83 -0.40
CA TYR A 150 15.36 3.25 0.98
C TYR A 150 16.11 2.31 1.95
N ASP A 151 16.83 2.89 2.89
CA ASP A 151 17.75 2.15 3.78
C ASP A 151 17.09 1.05 4.61
N GLU A 152 15.79 1.18 4.88
CA GLU A 152 15.04 0.20 5.66
C GLU A 152 14.43 -0.94 4.83
N VAL A 153 14.68 -0.98 3.51
CA VAL A 153 14.34 -2.14 2.69
C VAL A 153 15.26 -3.30 3.10
N GLU A 154 14.70 -4.40 3.58
CA GLU A 154 15.49 -5.52 4.12
C GLU A 154 16.29 -6.27 3.05
N GLY A 155 15.80 -6.28 1.81
CA GLY A 155 16.51 -6.92 0.71
C GLY A 155 15.77 -6.90 -0.62
N ILE A 156 16.52 -7.20 -1.66
CA ILE A 156 16.00 -7.48 -2.99
C ILE A 156 15.85 -9.01 -3.09
N ILE A 157 14.62 -9.48 -3.26
CA ILE A 157 14.29 -10.91 -3.23
C ILE A 157 13.45 -11.32 -4.44
N SER A 158 13.46 -12.60 -4.77
CA SER A 158 12.59 -13.14 -5.79
C SER A 158 11.12 -13.24 -5.30
N ALA A 159 10.18 -13.40 -6.24
CA ALA A 159 8.79 -13.65 -5.88
C ALA A 159 8.63 -14.98 -5.12
N SER A 160 9.45 -15.99 -5.42
CA SER A 160 9.43 -17.28 -4.71
C SER A 160 9.88 -17.13 -3.26
N ASP A 161 10.96 -16.37 -3.03
CA ASP A 161 11.44 -16.08 -1.67
C ASP A 161 10.40 -15.32 -0.85
N PHE A 162 9.69 -14.38 -1.51
CA PHE A 162 8.63 -13.62 -0.85
C PHE A 162 7.46 -14.53 -0.43
N ILE A 163 7.01 -15.42 -1.31
CA ILE A 163 5.95 -16.39 -0.99
C ILE A 163 6.37 -17.33 0.15
N GLU A 164 7.62 -17.78 0.13
CA GLU A 164 8.14 -18.64 1.22
C GLU A 164 8.20 -17.90 2.56
N LYS A 165 8.70 -16.66 2.56
CA LYS A 165 8.76 -15.81 3.77
C LYS A 165 7.38 -15.50 4.35
N THR A 166 6.38 -15.39 3.49
CA THR A 166 5.01 -15.03 3.86
C THR A 166 4.05 -16.22 3.87
N ASP A 167 4.59 -17.43 4.06
CA ASP A 167 3.75 -18.62 4.15
C ASP A 167 2.68 -18.47 5.23
N GLY A 168 1.44 -18.84 4.88
CA GLY A 168 0.25 -18.66 5.74
C GLY A 168 -0.29 -17.24 5.83
N ALA A 169 0.29 -16.26 5.16
CA ALA A 169 -0.20 -14.89 5.16
C ALA A 169 -1.47 -14.72 4.30
N GLN A 170 -2.32 -13.78 4.71
CA GLN A 170 -3.32 -13.22 3.79
C GLN A 170 -2.59 -12.36 2.75
N LEU A 171 -2.83 -12.61 1.47
CA LEU A 171 -2.19 -11.89 0.37
C LEU A 171 -3.11 -10.83 -0.20
N LEU A 172 -2.65 -9.59 -0.23
CA LEU A 172 -3.30 -8.47 -0.91
C LEU A 172 -2.44 -7.99 -2.09
N PHE A 173 -3.09 -7.69 -3.20
CA PHE A 173 -2.46 -7.12 -4.37
C PHE A 173 -3.05 -5.73 -4.67
N ILE A 174 -2.21 -4.68 -4.72
CA ILE A 174 -2.57 -3.27 -4.91
C ILE A 174 -1.80 -2.66 -6.06
#